data_2ed1cea9bf2a9b52c65ab862010df785
#
_entry.id   2ed1cea9bf2a9b52c65ab862010df785
#
_cell.length_a   1.000
_cell.length_b   1.000
_cell.length_c   1.000
_cell.angle_alpha   90.00
_cell.angle_beta   90.00
_cell.angle_gamma   90.00
#
_symmetry.space_group_name_H-M   'P 1'
#
loop_
_entity.id
_entity.type
_entity.pdbx_description
1 polymer ?
#
loop_
_entity_poly.entity_id
_entity_poly.type
_entity_poly.pdbx_seq_one_letter_code
_entity_poly.pdbx_strand_id
1 'polypeptide(L)'
;MNPEQIAQLIRAALPEAQVRVESDDNTHFAARVVSREFTGKRSLARHQLIYRALGEPMGREIHALSIDALTPEEWAARASP
;
A
#
# COMPACT_ATOMS: atom_id res chain seq x y z
N MET A 1 4.15 -0.63 -15.45
CA MET A 1 4.35 0.23 -14.25
C MET A 1 5.36 -0.44 -13.33
N ASN A 2 6.22 0.32 -12.68
CA ASN A 2 7.23 -0.25 -11.78
C ASN A 2 6.84 0.02 -10.31
N PRO A 3 7.50 -0.66 -9.34
CA PRO A 3 7.15 -0.50 -7.92
C PRO A 3 7.23 0.94 -7.40
N GLU A 4 8.21 1.71 -7.85
CA GLU A 4 8.36 3.10 -7.38
C GLU A 4 7.20 3.98 -7.84
N GLN A 5 6.70 3.76 -9.04
CA GLN A 5 5.53 4.51 -9.53
C GLN A 5 4.29 4.22 -8.67
N ILE A 6 4.10 2.97 -8.28
CA ILE A 6 3.01 2.58 -7.38
C ILE A 6 3.19 3.25 -6.01
N ALA A 7 4.40 3.20 -5.47
CA ALA A 7 4.70 3.81 -4.18
C ALA A 7 4.43 5.32 -4.20
N GLN A 8 4.78 6.00 -5.30
CA GLN A 8 4.52 7.44 -5.43
C GLN A 8 3.03 7.76 -5.45
N LEU A 9 2.23 6.95 -6.13
CA LEU A 9 0.77 7.14 -6.13
C LEU A 9 0.19 7.00 -4.72
N ILE A 10 0.66 6.01 -3.97
CA ILE A 10 0.20 5.81 -2.60
C ILE A 10 0.63 6.98 -1.71
N ARG A 11 1.88 7.42 -1.81
CA ARG A 11 2.38 8.56 -1.02
C ARG A 11 1.66 9.86 -1.34
N ALA A 12 1.23 10.04 -2.58
CA ALA A 12 0.48 11.24 -2.96
C ALA A 12 -0.85 11.34 -2.20
N ALA A 13 -1.50 10.19 -1.95
CA ALA A 13 -2.75 10.14 -1.20
C ALA A 13 -2.52 10.08 0.31
N LEU A 14 -1.41 9.48 0.75
CA LEU A 14 -1.06 9.28 2.15
C LEU A 14 0.36 9.81 2.40
N PRO A 15 0.54 11.14 2.48
CA PRO A 15 1.89 11.74 2.49
C PRO A 15 2.76 11.31 3.66
N GLU A 16 2.17 10.94 4.81
CA GLU A 16 2.91 10.52 5.99
C GLU A 16 3.23 9.02 5.98
N ALA A 17 2.72 8.27 5.00
CA ALA A 17 2.84 6.82 4.99
C ALA A 17 4.27 6.36 4.69
N GLN A 18 4.66 5.25 5.30
CA GLN A 18 5.83 4.49 4.90
C GLN A 18 5.36 3.44 3.90
N VAL A 19 5.88 3.50 2.70
CA VAL A 19 5.43 2.65 1.60
C VAL A 19 6.59 1.85 1.04
N ARG A 20 6.41 0.54 0.94
CA ARG A 20 7.35 -0.35 0.29
C ARG A 20 6.59 -1.20 -0.73
N VAL A 21 7.01 -1.15 -1.98
CA VAL A 21 6.40 -1.92 -3.06
C VAL A 21 7.47 -2.74 -3.74
N GLU A 22 7.19 -4.01 -3.96
CA GLU A 22 8.11 -4.96 -4.61
C GLU A 22 7.41 -5.68 -5.74
N SER A 23 8.19 -6.04 -6.75
CA SER A 23 7.73 -6.86 -7.87
C SER A 23 8.92 -7.44 -8.61
N ASP A 24 8.79 -8.67 -9.08
CA ASP A 24 9.82 -9.32 -9.91
C ASP A 24 9.56 -9.14 -11.40
N ASP A 25 8.32 -8.83 -11.79
CA ASP A 25 7.91 -8.83 -13.21
C ASP A 25 7.18 -7.56 -13.64
N ASN A 26 7.02 -6.59 -12.76
CA ASN A 26 6.26 -5.35 -12.99
C ASN A 26 4.80 -5.59 -13.41
N THR A 27 4.24 -6.71 -12.97
CA THR A 27 2.86 -7.11 -13.24
C THR A 27 2.15 -7.49 -11.94
N HIS A 28 2.83 -8.30 -11.11
CA HIS A 28 2.35 -8.72 -9.80
C HIS A 28 3.14 -7.96 -8.74
N PHE A 29 2.44 -7.28 -7.84
CA PHE A 29 3.06 -6.38 -6.88
C PHE A 29 2.68 -6.75 -5.45
N ALA A 30 3.60 -6.49 -4.52
CA ALA A 30 3.35 -6.59 -3.09
C ALA A 30 3.65 -5.23 -2.46
N ALA A 31 2.67 -4.65 -1.79
CA ALA A 31 2.80 -3.35 -1.15
C ALA A 31 2.60 -3.46 0.35
N ARG A 32 3.54 -2.90 1.12
CA ARG A 32 3.36 -2.67 2.55
C ARG A 32 3.21 -1.17 2.78
N VAL A 33 2.11 -0.79 3.41
CA VAL A 33 1.79 0.61 3.67
C VAL A 33 1.54 0.78 5.16
N VAL A 34 2.34 1.60 5.81
CA VAL A 34 2.20 1.93 7.22
C VAL A 34 1.70 3.37 7.32
N SER A 35 0.50 3.57 7.84
CA SER A 35 -0.11 4.88 7.90
C SER A 35 -1.02 5.02 9.12
N ARG A 36 -0.93 6.16 9.79
CA ARG A 36 -1.84 6.50 10.88
C ARG A 36 -3.29 6.68 10.40
N GLU A 37 -3.49 6.87 9.09
CA GLU A 37 -4.83 6.97 8.50
C GLU A 37 -5.60 5.65 8.59
N PHE A 38 -4.91 4.55 8.84
CA PHE A 38 -5.55 3.25 8.99
C PHE A 38 -6.10 3.01 10.41
N THR A 39 -5.81 3.89 11.35
CA THR A 39 -6.28 3.75 12.74
C THR A 39 -7.80 3.67 12.80
N GLY A 40 -8.31 2.64 13.48
CA GLY A 40 -9.75 2.41 13.59
C GLY A 40 -10.41 1.79 12.37
N LYS A 41 -9.64 1.49 11.31
CA LYS A 41 -10.19 0.90 10.08
C LYS A 41 -9.86 -0.58 10.00
N ARG A 42 -10.82 -1.37 9.52
CA ARG A 42 -10.62 -2.79 9.22
C ARG A 42 -9.93 -2.94 7.87
N SER A 43 -9.48 -4.16 7.57
CA SER A 43 -8.71 -4.46 6.36
C SER A 43 -9.36 -3.96 5.08
N LEU A 44 -10.66 -4.19 4.91
CA LEU A 44 -11.36 -3.78 3.69
C LEU A 44 -11.28 -2.27 3.48
N ALA A 45 -11.54 -1.49 4.53
CA ALA A 45 -11.48 -0.02 4.42
C ALA A 45 -10.06 0.48 4.13
N ARG A 46 -9.05 -0.17 4.70
CA ARG A 46 -7.64 0.16 4.43
C ARG A 46 -7.28 -0.11 2.97
N HIS A 47 -7.69 -1.27 2.46
CA HIS A 47 -7.46 -1.64 1.06
C HIS A 47 -8.16 -0.69 0.10
N GLN A 48 -9.37 -0.26 0.42
CA GLN A 48 -10.12 0.69 -0.40
C GLN A 48 -9.41 2.04 -0.50
N LEU A 49 -8.79 2.51 0.59
CA LEU A 49 -7.98 3.73 0.54
C LEU A 49 -6.83 3.59 -0.45
N ILE A 50 -6.16 2.45 -0.42
CA ILE A 50 -5.02 2.19 -1.32
C ILE A 50 -5.49 2.08 -2.76
N TYR A 51 -6.59 1.36 -3.02
CA TYR A 51 -7.14 1.26 -4.38
C TYR A 51 -7.54 2.62 -4.94
N ARG A 52 -8.12 3.50 -4.12
CA ARG A 52 -8.43 4.87 -4.54
C ARG A 52 -7.18 5.67 -4.90
N ALA A 53 -6.12 5.49 -4.11
CA ALA A 53 -4.84 6.15 -4.37
C ALA A 53 -4.27 5.74 -5.72
N LEU A 54 -4.42 4.47 -6.08
CA LEU A 54 -3.89 3.94 -7.33
C LEU A 54 -4.74 4.33 -8.55
N GLY A 55 -6.04 4.47 -8.37
CA GLY A 55 -6.92 4.92 -9.45
C GLY A 55 -6.97 3.98 -10.66
N GLU A 56 -6.95 4.55 -11.87
CA GLU A 56 -7.10 3.80 -13.11
C GLU A 56 -6.04 2.75 -13.39
N PRO A 57 -4.77 2.91 -13.01
CA PRO A 57 -3.77 1.85 -13.21
C PRO A 57 -4.15 0.52 -12.59
N MET A 58 -4.94 0.53 -11.51
CA MET A 58 -5.39 -0.71 -10.89
C MET A 58 -6.37 -1.42 -11.82
N GLY A 59 -6.04 -2.67 -12.17
CA GLY A 59 -6.82 -3.47 -13.11
C GLY A 59 -6.40 -3.31 -14.57
N ARG A 60 -5.50 -2.37 -14.85
CA ARG A 60 -4.93 -2.17 -16.20
C ARG A 60 -3.46 -2.55 -16.21
N GLU A 61 -2.62 -1.67 -15.66
CA GLU A 61 -1.17 -1.87 -15.59
C GLU A 61 -0.78 -2.68 -14.36
N ILE A 62 -1.65 -2.70 -13.34
CA ILE A 62 -1.47 -3.49 -12.13
C ILE A 62 -2.45 -4.66 -12.17
N HIS A 63 -1.96 -5.85 -12.51
CA HIS A 63 -2.82 -7.03 -12.62
C HIS A 63 -3.12 -7.69 -11.29
N ALA A 64 -2.15 -7.69 -10.38
CA ALA A 64 -2.32 -8.26 -9.04
C ALA A 64 -1.53 -7.46 -8.03
N LEU A 65 -2.17 -7.16 -6.91
CA LEU A 65 -1.57 -6.38 -5.82
C LEU A 65 -1.92 -7.03 -4.49
N SER A 66 -0.88 -7.52 -3.79
CA SER A 66 -1.00 -7.92 -2.40
C SER A 66 -0.80 -6.69 -1.53
N ILE A 67 -1.67 -6.47 -0.55
CA ILE A 67 -1.61 -5.31 0.31
C ILE A 67 -1.44 -5.75 1.75
N ASP A 68 -0.44 -5.18 2.42
CA ASP A 68 -0.21 -5.29 3.84
C ASP A 68 -0.32 -3.87 4.42
N ALA A 69 -1.48 -3.55 4.98
CA ALA A 69 -1.81 -2.21 5.46
C ALA A 69 -1.84 -2.19 6.99
N LEU A 70 -0.97 -1.40 7.60
CA LEU A 70 -0.77 -1.38 9.04
C LEU A 70 -0.79 0.04 9.59
N THR A 71 -1.23 0.17 10.85
CA THR A 71 -0.95 1.39 11.62
C THR A 71 0.51 1.38 12.07
N PRO A 72 1.07 2.55 12.45
CA PRO A 72 2.42 2.59 13.04
C PRO A 72 2.58 1.68 14.25
N GLU A 73 1.54 1.59 15.09
CA GLU A 73 1.57 0.74 16.29
C GLU A 73 1.60 -0.75 15.92
N GLU A 74 0.82 -1.14 14.92
CA GLU A 74 0.82 -2.53 14.43
C GLU A 74 2.16 -2.90 13.83
N TRP A 75 2.75 -1.98 13.07
CA TRP A 75 4.07 -2.20 12.48
C TRP A 75 5.14 -2.32 13.55
N ALA A 76 5.12 -1.42 14.55
CA ALA A 76 6.07 -1.47 15.66
C ALA A 76 5.96 -2.78 16.43
N ALA A 77 4.75 -3.26 16.68
CA ALA A 77 4.53 -4.54 17.38
C ALA A 77 5.06 -5.73 16.58
N ARG A 78 4.87 -5.71 15.24
CA ARG A 78 5.39 -6.77 14.37
C ARG A 78 6.92 -6.77 14.32
N ALA A 79 7.53 -5.58 14.34
CA ALA A 79 8.99 -5.44 14.27
C ALA A 79 9.69 -5.72 15.60
N SER A 80 8.95 -5.72 16.70
CA SER A 80 9.52 -6.03 18.03
C SER A 80 9.87 -7.50 18.14
N PRO A 81 11.04 -7.83 18.73
CA PRO A 81 11.40 -9.23 18.99
C PRO A 81 10.51 -9.86 20.05
#